data_a32fac96b34dded85eaeb11edfd7e94a
#
_entry.id   a32fac96b34dded85eaeb11edfd7e94a
#
_cell.length_a   1.000
_cell.length_b   1.000
_cell.length_c   1.000
_cell.angle_alpha   90.00
_cell.angle_beta   90.00
_cell.angle_gamma   90.00
#
_symmetry.space_group_name_H-M   'P 1'
#
loop_
_entity.id
_entity.type
_entity.pdbx_description
1 polymer ?
#
loop_
_entity_poly.entity_id
_entity_poly.type
_entity_poly.pdbx_seq_one_letter_code
_entity_poly.pdbx_strand_id
1 'polypeptide(L)'
;MKSTKKMSLGAKSVLMVIIMVTVLGFVEGSLTKIVFDRTINSEYEKNVTNLAHTVAVSVDGDTIDYLKNQVMDVYESLDKKVGSEMMGTPEFDEYISHFQYIKETPEYKSELEKLQRISRANGVDIYVVYVYPKEKITFYVADGSEIANDPGVYDPLYEVNYAVLDDPSIGYPAYITNTPEYGWLVTAGYPIYNSKGEVVALGLADISMNDIKAKEQAFTMLLLLVTLIIGLVLSVIYIFSIKKRVVSPINKLSTAALNYYGTETERGHAFSGLNITTGDEIENLSDAMKHMEQDINEYITNLTAVTAEKERIGAELNVATQIQADMLPRIFPTFTDKKEYELFASMDPAKEVGGDFYDFFIIDDTHLGLVVADVSGKGVPAALFMVIAKTLIKNRAMMGGSPAEVLAYANDQLCEGNDAELFVTVWLAIIDVTTGKGVAANAGHEHPAIRRANGQFELSIYKHSVAVATMDGIKFREHEFELGHGDTLFCYTDGVTEATDAHNVLFGNDRLLEALNKDPDANAEQICKNVKESINEFVGEAPQFDDITMLCIKFN
;
A
#
# COMPACT_ATOMS: atom_id res chain seq x y z
N MET A 1 1.07 2.71 -24.90
CA MET A 1 1.30 3.48 -23.66
C MET A 1 2.79 3.60 -23.43
N LYS A 2 3.36 4.82 -23.53
CA LYS A 2 4.79 5.07 -23.24
C LYS A 2 5.00 4.84 -21.74
N SER A 3 5.76 3.80 -21.39
CA SER A 3 6.26 3.58 -20.03
C SER A 3 7.11 4.79 -19.64
N THR A 4 6.58 5.66 -18.80
CA THR A 4 7.38 6.68 -18.13
C THR A 4 8.33 5.95 -17.20
N LYS A 5 9.59 5.84 -17.62
CA LYS A 5 10.68 5.26 -16.83
C LYS A 5 10.77 6.04 -15.50
N LYS A 6 10.20 5.50 -14.43
CA LYS A 6 10.26 6.12 -13.10
C LYS A 6 11.73 6.26 -12.71
N MET A 7 12.15 7.47 -12.36
CA MET A 7 13.49 7.72 -11.84
C MET A 7 13.75 6.84 -10.61
N SER A 8 14.94 6.22 -10.57
CA SER A 8 15.35 5.44 -9.39
C SER A 8 15.47 6.34 -8.14
N LEU A 9 15.34 5.75 -6.96
CA LEU A 9 15.47 6.46 -5.69
C LEU A 9 16.80 7.23 -5.62
N GLY A 10 17.91 6.61 -6.05
CA GLY A 10 19.21 7.26 -6.12
C GLY A 10 19.24 8.47 -7.05
N ALA A 11 18.60 8.39 -8.23
CA ALA A 11 18.54 9.52 -9.17
C ALA A 11 17.73 10.69 -8.62
N LYS A 12 16.65 10.43 -7.90
CA LYS A 12 15.85 11.48 -7.22
C LYS A 12 16.65 12.18 -6.11
N SER A 13 17.40 11.42 -5.32
CA SER A 13 18.24 11.96 -4.26
C SER A 13 19.36 12.84 -4.81
N VAL A 14 20.02 12.43 -5.91
CA VAL A 14 21.03 13.24 -6.60
C VAL A 14 20.43 14.55 -7.10
N LEU A 15 19.27 14.50 -7.74
CA LEU A 15 18.58 15.69 -8.22
C LEU A 15 18.26 16.67 -7.08
N MET A 16 17.81 16.15 -5.94
CA MET A 16 17.50 16.97 -4.76
C MET A 16 18.74 17.70 -4.22
N VAL A 17 19.90 17.03 -4.18
CA VAL A 17 21.16 17.64 -3.75
C VAL A 17 21.60 18.74 -4.73
N ILE A 18 21.52 18.49 -6.03
CA ILE A 18 21.85 19.50 -7.06
C ILE A 18 20.97 20.75 -6.88
N ILE A 19 19.66 20.57 -6.72
CA ILE A 19 18.73 21.68 -6.49
C ILE A 19 19.12 22.45 -5.22
N MET A 20 19.40 21.76 -4.12
CA MET A 20 19.77 22.39 -2.86
C MET A 20 21.05 23.21 -2.96
N VAL A 21 22.09 22.68 -3.60
CA VAL A 21 23.37 23.40 -3.82
C VAL A 21 23.19 24.63 -4.70
N THR A 22 22.37 24.49 -5.77
CA THR A 22 22.05 25.64 -6.67
C THR A 22 21.31 26.74 -5.93
N VAL A 23 20.31 26.39 -5.13
CA VAL A 23 19.53 27.36 -4.34
C VAL A 23 20.43 28.04 -3.31
N LEU A 24 21.29 27.28 -2.62
CA LEU A 24 22.21 27.83 -1.63
C LEU A 24 23.17 28.83 -2.25
N GLY A 25 23.79 28.48 -3.38
CA GLY A 25 24.69 29.37 -4.13
C GLY A 25 24.00 30.65 -4.61
N PHE A 26 22.76 30.55 -5.07
CA PHE A 26 21.97 31.73 -5.47
C PHE A 26 21.65 32.64 -4.28
N VAL A 27 21.26 32.08 -3.15
CA VAL A 27 20.95 32.84 -1.92
C VAL A 27 22.22 33.54 -1.40
N GLU A 28 23.34 32.81 -1.34
CA GLU A 28 24.64 33.34 -0.89
C GLU A 28 25.12 34.49 -1.78
N GLY A 29 25.09 34.31 -3.10
CA GLY A 29 25.46 35.34 -4.07
C GLY A 29 24.60 36.59 -3.97
N SER A 30 23.28 36.41 -3.81
CA SER A 30 22.34 37.54 -3.66
C SER A 30 22.55 38.29 -2.35
N LEU A 31 22.77 37.57 -1.24
CA LEU A 31 23.01 38.17 0.07
C LEU A 31 24.31 38.94 0.09
N THR A 32 25.39 38.39 -0.46
CA THR A 32 26.70 39.02 -0.56
C THR A 32 26.59 40.31 -1.34
N LYS A 33 25.89 40.31 -2.46
CA LYS A 33 25.67 41.53 -3.28
C LYS A 33 24.93 42.60 -2.51
N ILE A 34 23.83 42.24 -1.82
CA ILE A 34 23.05 43.22 -1.02
C ILE A 34 23.89 43.84 0.11
N VAL A 35 24.66 43.01 0.81
CA VAL A 35 25.50 43.51 1.93
C VAL A 35 26.60 44.41 1.41
N PHE A 36 27.25 44.00 0.29
CA PHE A 36 28.32 44.77 -0.32
C PHE A 36 27.81 46.12 -0.83
N ASP A 37 26.75 46.11 -1.63
CA ASP A 37 26.15 47.34 -2.17
C ASP A 37 25.74 48.31 -1.06
N ARG A 38 25.08 47.84 0.00
CA ARG A 38 24.67 48.73 1.12
C ARG A 38 25.84 49.28 1.92
N THR A 39 26.82 48.46 2.25
CA THR A 39 27.90 48.83 3.15
C THR A 39 28.94 49.71 2.43
N ILE A 40 29.39 49.24 1.28
CA ILE A 40 30.45 49.93 0.54
C ILE A 40 29.95 51.22 -0.11
N ASN A 41 28.80 51.14 -0.80
CA ASN A 41 28.25 52.34 -1.44
C ASN A 41 27.99 53.46 -0.39
N SER A 42 27.38 53.11 0.76
CA SER A 42 27.12 54.08 1.83
C SER A 42 28.39 54.68 2.42
N GLU A 43 29.48 53.92 2.49
CA GLU A 43 30.76 54.45 2.98
C GLU A 43 31.40 55.40 1.94
N TYR A 44 31.35 55.06 0.65
CA TYR A 44 31.82 55.93 -0.41
C TYR A 44 30.99 57.21 -0.53
N GLU A 45 29.66 57.14 -0.46
CA GLU A 45 28.75 58.29 -0.45
C GLU A 45 29.07 59.23 0.72
N LYS A 46 29.33 58.71 1.92
CA LYS A 46 29.73 59.52 3.08
C LYS A 46 31.10 60.17 2.87
N ASN A 47 32.05 59.41 2.31
CA ASN A 47 33.40 59.92 2.09
C ASN A 47 33.42 61.05 1.06
N VAL A 48 32.72 60.87 -0.10
CA VAL A 48 32.62 61.89 -1.11
C VAL A 48 31.90 63.15 -0.65
N THR A 49 30.85 62.99 0.20
CA THR A 49 30.15 64.13 0.81
C THR A 49 31.07 64.95 1.73
N ASN A 50 31.88 64.27 2.54
CA ASN A 50 32.86 64.92 3.43
C ASN A 50 33.93 65.66 2.63
N LEU A 51 34.38 65.09 1.51
CA LEU A 51 35.34 65.70 0.63
C LEU A 51 34.76 66.95 -0.04
N ALA A 52 33.54 66.84 -0.62
CA ALA A 52 32.82 67.98 -1.21
C ALA A 52 32.65 69.13 -0.19
N HIS A 53 32.29 68.80 1.05
CA HIS A 53 32.24 69.81 2.15
C HIS A 53 33.63 70.42 2.39
N THR A 54 34.70 69.60 2.43
CA THR A 54 36.07 70.10 2.58
C THR A 54 36.49 71.05 1.46
N VAL A 55 36.11 70.72 0.24
CA VAL A 55 36.30 71.62 -0.93
C VAL A 55 35.60 72.95 -0.70
N ALA A 56 34.30 72.91 -0.38
CA ALA A 56 33.49 74.11 -0.25
C ALA A 56 33.99 75.07 0.83
N VAL A 57 34.56 74.55 1.99
CA VAL A 57 35.08 75.34 3.05
C VAL A 57 36.55 75.76 2.85
N SER A 58 37.26 75.17 1.93
CA SER A 58 38.68 75.43 1.64
C SER A 58 38.90 76.57 0.67
N VAL A 59 37.93 76.80 -0.20
CA VAL A 59 37.96 77.86 -1.21
C VAL A 59 37.41 79.19 -0.63
N ASP A 60 37.87 80.32 -1.15
CA ASP A 60 37.31 81.60 -0.82
C ASP A 60 36.06 81.90 -1.67
N GLY A 61 34.86 81.94 -1.01
CA GLY A 61 33.60 82.15 -1.65
C GLY A 61 33.45 83.46 -2.40
N ASP A 62 34.04 84.55 -1.91
CA ASP A 62 34.01 85.81 -2.63
C ASP A 62 34.89 85.77 -3.91
N THR A 63 36.03 85.08 -3.84
CA THR A 63 36.88 84.81 -5.01
C THR A 63 36.20 83.91 -6.00
N ILE A 64 35.52 82.88 -5.52
CA ILE A 64 34.73 81.95 -6.44
C ILE A 64 33.57 82.73 -7.10
N ASP A 65 32.88 83.63 -6.36
CA ASP A 65 31.83 84.46 -6.92
C ASP A 65 32.35 85.40 -8.03
N TYR A 66 33.53 85.95 -7.80
CA TYR A 66 34.21 86.76 -8.81
C TYR A 66 34.56 85.93 -10.05
N LEU A 67 35.19 84.74 -9.91
CA LEU A 67 35.53 83.83 -11.04
C LEU A 67 34.31 83.36 -11.77
N LYS A 68 33.25 83.00 -11.07
CA LYS A 68 31.95 82.59 -11.65
C LYS A 68 31.38 83.72 -12.53
N ASN A 69 31.40 84.98 -12.01
CA ASN A 69 30.89 86.12 -12.78
C ASN A 69 31.72 86.35 -14.06
N GLN A 70 33.07 86.18 -13.99
CA GLN A 70 33.93 86.25 -15.17
C GLN A 70 33.57 85.17 -16.20
N VAL A 71 33.32 83.93 -15.77
CA VAL A 71 32.86 82.83 -16.64
C VAL A 71 31.52 83.20 -17.30
N MET A 72 30.58 83.70 -16.49
CA MET A 72 29.25 84.06 -16.98
C MET A 72 29.23 85.24 -17.92
N ASP A 73 30.03 86.29 -17.65
CA ASP A 73 30.16 87.44 -18.51
C ASP A 73 30.65 87.07 -19.92
N VAL A 74 31.66 86.16 -19.96
CA VAL A 74 32.14 85.65 -21.26
C VAL A 74 31.04 84.81 -21.95
N TYR A 75 30.44 83.83 -21.19
CA TYR A 75 29.41 82.97 -21.76
C TYR A 75 28.22 83.71 -22.31
N GLU A 76 27.70 84.73 -21.58
CA GLU A 76 26.58 85.53 -22.02
C GLU A 76 26.93 86.45 -23.21
N SER A 77 28.21 86.81 -23.38
CA SER A 77 28.69 87.61 -24.52
C SER A 77 28.86 86.83 -25.81
N LEU A 78 28.90 85.52 -25.78
CA LEU A 78 29.13 84.65 -26.92
C LEU A 78 27.82 84.32 -27.64
N ASP A 79 27.82 84.51 -28.97
CA ASP A 79 26.71 84.13 -29.85
C ASP A 79 26.61 82.59 -30.00
N LYS A 80 27.77 81.92 -30.03
CA LYS A 80 27.87 80.47 -30.22
C LYS A 80 28.34 79.84 -28.94
N LYS A 81 27.54 78.96 -28.39
CA LYS A 81 27.80 78.23 -27.14
C LYS A 81 28.06 76.74 -27.47
N VAL A 82 29.11 76.16 -26.87
CA VAL A 82 29.55 74.78 -27.18
C VAL A 82 29.81 74.04 -25.87
N GLY A 83 29.07 73.00 -25.60
CA GLY A 83 29.21 72.18 -24.38
C GLY A 83 30.34 71.14 -24.47
N SER A 84 30.53 70.44 -23.36
CA SER A 84 31.58 69.42 -23.23
C SER A 84 31.44 68.25 -24.22
N GLU A 85 30.24 68.01 -24.74
CA GLU A 85 29.97 66.96 -25.74
C GLU A 85 30.72 67.17 -27.06
N MET A 86 31.21 68.44 -27.31
CA MET A 86 32.00 68.80 -28.47
C MET A 86 33.50 68.88 -28.16
N MET A 87 33.95 68.45 -26.99
CA MET A 87 35.34 68.48 -26.58
C MET A 87 36.25 67.78 -27.64
N GLY A 88 37.39 68.42 -27.96
CA GLY A 88 38.29 67.95 -28.99
C GLY A 88 37.90 68.36 -30.44
N THR A 89 36.89 69.17 -30.63
CA THR A 89 36.56 69.79 -31.92
C THR A 89 37.12 71.19 -32.03
N PRO A 90 37.44 71.72 -33.24
CA PRO A 90 37.93 73.06 -33.42
C PRO A 90 36.94 74.14 -32.89
N GLU A 91 35.64 73.89 -32.96
CA GLU A 91 34.58 74.76 -32.45
C GLU A 91 34.64 74.83 -30.89
N PHE A 92 34.95 73.75 -30.22
CA PHE A 92 35.10 73.72 -28.78
C PHE A 92 36.39 74.49 -28.38
N ASP A 93 37.49 74.27 -29.10
CA ASP A 93 38.76 74.96 -28.85
C ASP A 93 38.64 76.46 -29.03
N GLU A 94 37.90 76.93 -30.07
CA GLU A 94 37.59 78.31 -30.23
C GLU A 94 36.77 78.89 -29.09
N TYR A 95 35.69 78.16 -28.69
CA TYR A 95 34.83 78.53 -27.55
C TYR A 95 35.68 78.67 -26.24
N ILE A 96 36.47 77.69 -25.90
CA ILE A 96 37.25 77.69 -24.66
C ILE A 96 38.39 78.74 -24.72
N SER A 97 38.89 79.11 -25.90
CA SER A 97 39.92 80.14 -25.98
C SER A 97 39.47 81.51 -25.39
N HIS A 98 38.16 81.83 -25.38
CA HIS A 98 37.63 83.02 -24.75
C HIS A 98 37.75 83.07 -23.23
N PHE A 99 37.89 81.92 -22.58
CA PHE A 99 37.98 81.81 -21.11
C PHE A 99 39.44 81.69 -20.65
N GLN A 100 40.45 81.53 -21.50
CA GLN A 100 41.81 81.22 -21.12
C GLN A 100 42.45 82.34 -20.28
N TYR A 101 42.05 83.61 -20.44
CA TYR A 101 42.59 84.73 -19.66
C TYR A 101 42.23 84.59 -18.17
N ILE A 102 41.10 83.88 -17.83
CA ILE A 102 40.68 83.64 -16.42
C ILE A 102 41.73 82.80 -15.70
N LYS A 103 42.36 81.86 -16.39
CA LYS A 103 43.43 80.98 -15.83
C LYS A 103 44.69 81.76 -15.42
N GLU A 104 44.91 82.91 -16.05
CA GLU A 104 46.07 83.72 -15.77
C GLU A 104 45.89 84.69 -14.57
N THR A 105 44.64 84.80 -14.08
CA THR A 105 44.34 85.65 -12.91
C THR A 105 44.97 85.09 -11.63
N PRO A 106 45.45 85.98 -10.75
CA PRO A 106 45.93 85.56 -9.39
C PRO A 106 44.88 84.81 -8.62
N GLU A 107 43.63 85.22 -8.70
CA GLU A 107 42.46 84.68 -8.04
C GLU A 107 42.28 83.22 -8.43
N TYR A 108 42.26 82.90 -9.75
CA TYR A 108 42.13 81.56 -10.27
C TYR A 108 43.31 80.67 -9.79
N LYS A 109 44.54 81.16 -9.91
CA LYS A 109 45.73 80.39 -9.55
C LYS A 109 45.75 80.06 -8.04
N SER A 110 45.29 80.96 -7.18
CA SER A 110 45.20 80.72 -5.74
C SER A 110 44.19 79.60 -5.45
N GLU A 111 42.98 79.65 -6.01
CA GLU A 111 41.94 78.67 -5.77
C GLU A 111 42.28 77.33 -6.36
N LEU A 112 42.85 77.32 -7.56
CA LEU A 112 43.34 76.08 -8.22
C LEU A 112 44.39 75.35 -7.37
N GLU A 113 45.37 76.11 -6.76
CA GLU A 113 46.38 75.49 -5.90
C GLU A 113 45.75 74.79 -4.67
N LYS A 114 44.72 75.38 -4.07
CA LYS A 114 43.98 74.76 -2.97
C LYS A 114 43.26 73.48 -3.40
N LEU A 115 42.56 73.51 -4.54
CA LEU A 115 41.85 72.36 -5.07
C LEU A 115 42.84 71.23 -5.44
N GLN A 116 43.95 71.55 -6.16
CA GLN A 116 44.98 70.57 -6.52
C GLN A 116 45.62 69.92 -5.28
N ARG A 117 45.78 70.68 -4.19
CA ARG A 117 46.33 70.13 -2.94
C ARG A 117 45.37 69.10 -2.32
N ILE A 118 44.08 69.37 -2.31
CA ILE A 118 43.04 68.45 -1.80
C ILE A 118 42.98 67.23 -2.71
N SER A 119 42.93 67.42 -4.04
CA SER A 119 42.89 66.35 -5.04
C SER A 119 44.06 65.38 -4.84
N ARG A 120 45.31 65.86 -4.86
CA ARG A 120 46.52 65.04 -4.71
C ARG A 120 46.60 64.36 -3.34
N ALA A 121 46.14 65.00 -2.26
CA ALA A 121 46.21 64.42 -0.92
C ALA A 121 45.22 63.25 -0.77
N ASN A 122 44.12 63.21 -1.52
CA ASN A 122 43.07 62.21 -1.40
C ASN A 122 43.03 61.26 -2.64
N GLY A 123 43.75 61.54 -3.73
CA GLY A 123 43.71 60.78 -4.97
C GLY A 123 42.30 60.80 -5.62
N VAL A 124 41.64 61.94 -5.64
CA VAL A 124 40.25 62.11 -6.08
C VAL A 124 40.13 63.34 -6.94
N ASP A 125 39.12 63.41 -7.80
CA ASP A 125 38.88 64.59 -8.60
C ASP A 125 38.06 65.60 -7.80
N ILE A 126 38.57 66.85 -7.84
CA ILE A 126 38.05 67.94 -7.02
C ILE A 126 37.88 69.18 -7.92
N TYR A 127 36.70 69.72 -7.95
CA TYR A 127 36.41 70.86 -8.79
C TYR A 127 35.28 71.75 -8.23
N VAL A 128 35.15 72.96 -8.75
CA VAL A 128 34.11 73.94 -8.39
C VAL A 128 33.28 74.22 -9.61
N VAL A 129 31.96 74.06 -9.43
CA VAL A 129 31.00 74.30 -10.51
C VAL A 129 29.95 75.35 -10.13
N TYR A 130 29.44 76.02 -11.14
CA TYR A 130 28.27 76.88 -11.04
C TYR A 130 27.10 76.28 -11.83
N VAL A 131 25.97 76.12 -11.14
CA VAL A 131 24.73 75.65 -11.77
C VAL A 131 24.01 76.85 -12.39
N TYR A 132 23.85 76.85 -13.70
CA TYR A 132 23.11 77.90 -14.42
C TYR A 132 21.66 77.48 -14.65
N PRO A 133 20.69 78.01 -13.86
CA PRO A 133 19.34 77.51 -13.84
C PRO A 133 18.56 77.69 -15.13
N LYS A 134 18.83 78.77 -15.87
CA LYS A 134 18.09 79.09 -17.13
C LYS A 134 18.17 77.98 -18.18
N GLU A 135 19.35 77.39 -18.31
CA GLU A 135 19.61 76.40 -19.34
C GLU A 135 19.82 74.97 -18.78
N LYS A 136 19.75 74.84 -17.43
CA LYS A 136 19.97 73.58 -16.72
C LYS A 136 21.33 72.94 -17.06
N ILE A 137 22.38 73.76 -16.99
CA ILE A 137 23.75 73.35 -17.26
C ILE A 137 24.64 73.68 -16.05
N THR A 138 25.76 72.98 -15.97
CA THR A 138 26.73 73.15 -14.88
C THR A 138 28.07 73.55 -15.48
N PHE A 139 28.56 74.76 -15.11
CA PHE A 139 29.84 75.31 -15.57
C PHE A 139 30.97 74.89 -14.62
N TYR A 140 32.10 74.50 -15.17
CA TYR A 140 33.34 74.44 -14.40
C TYR A 140 33.89 75.85 -14.20
N VAL A 141 34.10 76.20 -12.93
CA VAL A 141 34.67 77.48 -12.51
C VAL A 141 36.16 77.31 -12.26
N ALA A 142 36.55 76.25 -11.54
CA ALA A 142 37.92 75.85 -11.32
C ALA A 142 37.98 74.32 -11.13
N ASP A 143 38.98 73.64 -11.68
CA ASP A 143 39.12 72.21 -11.60
C ASP A 143 40.54 71.84 -11.22
N GLY A 144 40.69 71.21 -10.04
CA GLY A 144 41.92 70.75 -9.45
C GLY A 144 42.26 69.28 -9.73
N SER A 145 41.48 68.62 -10.58
CA SER A 145 41.64 67.23 -10.95
C SER A 145 42.91 67.02 -11.77
N GLU A 146 43.36 65.76 -11.90
CA GLU A 146 44.53 65.42 -12.69
C GLU A 146 44.25 65.70 -14.19
N ILE A 147 43.05 65.40 -14.65
CA ILE A 147 42.56 65.80 -15.98
C ILE A 147 41.51 66.89 -15.75
N ALA A 148 41.99 68.11 -15.74
CA ALA A 148 41.17 69.26 -15.35
C ALA A 148 40.41 69.86 -16.54
N ASN A 149 39.15 70.22 -16.30
CA ASN A 149 38.37 71.01 -17.22
C ASN A 149 38.73 72.50 -17.13
N ASP A 150 38.73 73.17 -18.26
CA ASP A 150 38.96 74.59 -18.31
C ASP A 150 37.76 75.38 -17.80
N PRO A 151 37.95 76.56 -17.19
CA PRO A 151 36.83 77.41 -16.79
C PRO A 151 35.97 77.74 -18.02
N GLY A 152 34.65 77.69 -17.87
CA GLY A 152 33.69 77.88 -18.95
C GLY A 152 33.26 76.62 -19.68
N VAL A 153 33.93 75.45 -19.47
CA VAL A 153 33.38 74.15 -19.87
C VAL A 153 32.06 73.93 -19.12
N TYR A 154 31.07 73.41 -19.81
CA TYR A 154 29.80 73.07 -19.16
C TYR A 154 29.22 71.75 -19.62
N ASP A 155 28.53 71.09 -18.69
CA ASP A 155 27.80 69.87 -18.87
C ASP A 155 26.29 70.06 -18.64
N PRO A 156 25.42 69.27 -19.25
CA PRO A 156 24.03 69.21 -18.85
C PRO A 156 23.90 68.82 -17.38
N LEU A 157 23.01 69.44 -16.63
CA LEU A 157 22.71 69.08 -15.27
C LEU A 157 22.02 67.74 -15.21
N TYR A 158 22.57 66.75 -14.50
CA TYR A 158 21.92 65.46 -14.30
C TYR A 158 20.59 65.59 -13.57
N GLU A 159 19.56 64.83 -13.95
CA GLU A 159 18.21 64.90 -13.37
C GLU A 159 18.21 64.66 -11.86
N VAL A 160 19.10 63.79 -11.36
CA VAL A 160 19.27 63.52 -9.92
C VAL A 160 19.60 64.75 -9.12
N ASN A 161 20.17 65.82 -9.75
CA ASN A 161 20.59 67.08 -9.11
C ASN A 161 19.60 68.24 -9.40
N TYR A 162 18.43 67.99 -10.02
CA TYR A 162 17.48 69.06 -10.35
C TYR A 162 16.96 69.80 -9.11
N ALA A 163 16.98 69.18 -7.90
CA ALA A 163 16.58 69.85 -6.66
C ALA A 163 17.40 71.12 -6.38
N VAL A 164 18.65 71.21 -6.86
CA VAL A 164 19.53 72.40 -6.69
C VAL A 164 19.05 73.62 -7.47
N LEU A 165 18.19 73.44 -8.47
CA LEU A 165 17.59 74.53 -9.25
C LEU A 165 16.59 75.31 -8.40
N ASP A 166 15.89 74.66 -7.47
CA ASP A 166 14.91 75.26 -6.57
C ASP A 166 15.58 75.78 -5.31
N ASP A 167 16.58 75.07 -4.78
CA ASP A 167 17.34 75.45 -3.58
C ASP A 167 18.83 75.07 -3.76
N PRO A 168 19.69 75.98 -4.17
CA PRO A 168 21.13 75.74 -4.30
C PRO A 168 21.85 75.36 -3.01
N SER A 169 21.27 75.60 -1.86
CA SER A 169 21.86 75.25 -0.56
C SER A 169 21.88 73.74 -0.28
N ILE A 170 21.09 72.98 -1.01
CA ILE A 170 21.05 71.51 -0.90
C ILE A 170 22.36 70.88 -1.43
N GLY A 171 23.00 71.50 -2.41
CA GLY A 171 24.14 70.93 -3.16
C GLY A 171 23.77 69.70 -3.95
N TYR A 172 24.75 68.88 -4.29
CA TYR A 172 24.52 67.57 -4.93
C TYR A 172 24.58 66.46 -3.85
N PRO A 173 23.45 65.87 -3.50
CA PRO A 173 23.49 64.66 -2.68
C PRO A 173 24.37 63.61 -3.36
N ALA A 174 25.06 62.78 -2.58
CA ALA A 174 25.92 61.77 -3.15
C ALA A 174 25.14 60.81 -4.04
N TYR A 175 25.64 60.61 -5.27
CA TYR A 175 25.04 59.70 -6.24
C TYR A 175 26.12 58.93 -7.02
N ILE A 176 25.78 57.77 -7.50
CA ILE A 176 26.70 56.88 -8.23
C ILE A 176 26.35 56.89 -9.70
N THR A 177 27.34 57.07 -10.55
CA THR A 177 27.23 57.01 -12.00
C THR A 177 28.15 55.93 -12.56
N ASN A 178 27.84 55.45 -13.75
CA ASN A 178 28.72 54.55 -14.51
C ASN A 178 28.70 55.05 -15.97
N THR A 179 29.78 55.64 -16.39
CA THR A 179 29.92 56.15 -17.73
C THR A 179 30.99 55.38 -18.50
N PRO A 180 30.90 55.32 -19.83
CA PRO A 180 31.93 54.69 -20.66
C PRO A 180 33.34 55.29 -20.51
N GLU A 181 33.38 56.60 -20.21
CA GLU A 181 34.62 57.39 -20.13
C GLU A 181 35.34 57.23 -18.81
N TYR A 182 34.60 57.33 -17.67
CA TYR A 182 35.20 57.34 -16.31
C TYR A 182 34.90 56.06 -15.52
N GLY A 183 34.00 55.18 -16.04
CA GLY A 183 33.54 54.01 -15.31
C GLY A 183 32.63 54.37 -14.13
N TRP A 184 32.78 53.67 -13.02
CA TRP A 184 32.01 53.88 -11.81
C TRP A 184 32.58 55.04 -10.99
N LEU A 185 31.78 56.10 -10.81
CA LEU A 185 32.10 57.25 -9.95
C LEU A 185 31.01 57.43 -8.90
N VAL A 186 31.39 57.89 -7.73
CA VAL A 186 30.49 58.47 -6.77
C VAL A 186 30.82 59.98 -6.66
N THR A 187 29.81 60.81 -6.88
CA THR A 187 29.91 62.27 -6.93
C THR A 187 29.08 62.86 -5.81
N ALA A 188 29.60 63.92 -5.15
CA ALA A 188 28.81 64.80 -4.29
C ALA A 188 29.24 66.25 -4.45
N GLY A 189 28.32 67.19 -4.18
CA GLY A 189 28.61 68.61 -4.21
C GLY A 189 28.09 69.31 -2.96
N TYR A 190 28.89 70.28 -2.45
CA TYR A 190 28.52 71.05 -1.30
C TYR A 190 28.52 72.53 -1.59
N PRO A 191 27.53 73.34 -1.10
CA PRO A 191 27.41 74.74 -1.44
C PRO A 191 28.57 75.59 -0.92
N ILE A 192 29.07 76.49 -1.77
CA ILE A 192 30.08 77.48 -1.42
C ILE A 192 29.35 78.81 -1.19
N TYR A 193 29.60 79.44 -0.02
CA TYR A 193 28.97 80.70 0.38
C TYR A 193 29.94 81.85 0.26
N ASN A 194 29.49 82.98 -0.27
CA ASN A 194 30.22 84.24 -0.24
C ASN A 194 30.08 84.93 1.17
N SER A 195 30.79 86.03 1.42
CA SER A 195 30.74 86.79 2.62
C SER A 195 29.34 87.34 3.02
N LYS A 196 28.40 87.39 2.07
CA LYS A 196 27.01 87.77 2.27
C LYS A 196 26.09 86.57 2.63
N GLY A 197 26.60 85.34 2.66
CA GLY A 197 25.85 84.14 2.97
C GLY A 197 25.02 83.63 1.75
N GLU A 198 25.34 84.06 0.52
CA GLU A 198 24.70 83.57 -0.70
C GLU A 198 25.48 82.42 -1.26
N VAL A 199 24.77 81.38 -1.77
CA VAL A 199 25.42 80.28 -2.47
C VAL A 199 25.87 80.72 -3.87
N VAL A 200 27.18 80.72 -4.11
CA VAL A 200 27.77 81.25 -5.35
C VAL A 200 28.23 80.13 -6.31
N ALA A 201 28.54 78.97 -5.79
CA ALA A 201 28.96 77.78 -6.56
C ALA A 201 28.82 76.54 -5.69
N LEU A 202 29.15 75.38 -6.26
CA LEU A 202 29.25 74.10 -5.54
C LEU A 202 30.67 73.57 -5.63
N GLY A 203 31.22 73.11 -4.49
CA GLY A 203 32.47 72.34 -4.46
C GLY A 203 32.17 70.88 -4.59
N LEU A 204 32.70 70.26 -5.64
CA LEU A 204 32.44 68.85 -5.98
C LEU A 204 33.65 67.96 -5.71
N ALA A 205 33.33 66.71 -5.44
CA ALA A 205 34.34 65.67 -5.36
C ALA A 205 33.83 64.41 -6.07
N ASP A 206 34.71 63.75 -6.83
CA ASP A 206 34.46 62.46 -7.49
C ASP A 206 35.45 61.43 -6.97
N ILE A 207 34.94 60.31 -6.52
CA ILE A 207 35.74 59.15 -6.13
C ILE A 207 35.50 57.98 -7.10
N SER A 208 36.57 57.49 -7.71
CA SER A 208 36.50 56.30 -8.56
C SER A 208 36.18 55.06 -7.74
N MET A 209 35.15 54.32 -8.15
CA MET A 209 34.77 53.01 -7.58
C MET A 209 35.25 51.85 -8.44
N ASN A 210 36.00 52.06 -9.51
CA ASN A 210 36.33 51.02 -10.47
C ASN A 210 37.08 49.84 -9.83
N ASP A 211 38.08 50.10 -8.98
CA ASP A 211 38.88 49.08 -8.31
C ASP A 211 38.03 48.29 -7.30
N ILE A 212 37.12 48.96 -6.60
CA ILE A 212 36.27 48.26 -5.61
C ILE A 212 35.23 47.38 -6.31
N LYS A 213 34.65 47.87 -7.41
CA LYS A 213 33.71 47.09 -8.21
C LYS A 213 34.40 45.89 -8.88
N ALA A 214 35.65 46.02 -9.32
CA ALA A 214 36.42 44.89 -9.81
C ALA A 214 36.70 43.83 -8.71
N LYS A 215 37.06 44.30 -7.49
CA LYS A 215 37.25 43.42 -6.32
C LYS A 215 35.96 42.75 -5.88
N GLU A 216 34.83 43.47 -5.92
CA GLU A 216 33.50 42.90 -5.68
C GLU A 216 33.18 41.73 -6.61
N GLN A 217 33.40 41.93 -7.91
CA GLN A 217 33.17 40.87 -8.91
C GLN A 217 34.09 39.67 -8.70
N ALA A 218 35.40 39.90 -8.46
CA ALA A 218 36.36 38.85 -8.18
C ALA A 218 36.03 38.05 -6.92
N PHE A 219 35.63 38.74 -5.85
CA PHE A 219 35.20 38.12 -4.60
C PHE A 219 33.92 37.28 -4.76
N THR A 220 32.92 37.81 -5.47
CA THR A 220 31.69 37.09 -5.76
C THR A 220 31.96 35.83 -6.59
N MET A 221 32.85 35.93 -7.60
CA MET A 221 33.25 34.79 -8.40
C MET A 221 34.01 33.73 -7.60
N LEU A 222 34.88 34.15 -6.68
CA LEU A 222 35.58 33.26 -5.77
C LEU A 222 34.62 32.51 -4.86
N LEU A 223 33.65 33.22 -4.25
CA LEU A 223 32.63 32.61 -3.42
C LEU A 223 31.79 31.56 -4.18
N LEU A 224 31.33 31.88 -5.37
CA LEU A 224 30.60 30.95 -6.21
C LEU A 224 31.43 29.69 -6.54
N LEU A 225 32.71 29.86 -6.82
CA LEU A 225 33.62 28.74 -7.10
C LEU A 225 33.82 27.86 -5.89
N VAL A 226 34.02 28.45 -4.70
CA VAL A 226 34.18 27.72 -3.43
C VAL A 226 32.89 26.96 -3.09
N THR A 227 31.73 27.60 -3.21
CA THR A 227 30.42 26.98 -2.97
C THR A 227 30.19 25.80 -3.92
N LEU A 228 30.55 25.95 -5.19
CA LEU A 228 30.44 24.87 -6.19
C LEU A 228 31.34 23.68 -5.83
N ILE A 229 32.58 23.93 -5.42
CA ILE A 229 33.52 22.85 -5.01
C ILE A 229 33.01 22.13 -3.77
N ILE A 230 32.60 22.87 -2.74
CA ILE A 230 32.03 22.29 -1.51
C ILE A 230 30.77 21.48 -1.83
N GLY A 231 29.87 22.03 -2.64
CA GLY A 231 28.67 21.35 -3.10
C GLY A 231 28.95 20.04 -3.84
N LEU A 232 29.96 20.04 -4.71
CA LEU A 232 30.37 18.84 -5.44
C LEU A 232 30.92 17.76 -4.50
N VAL A 233 31.79 18.14 -3.55
CA VAL A 233 32.36 17.21 -2.56
C VAL A 233 31.27 16.61 -1.68
N LEU A 234 30.37 17.45 -1.14
CA LEU A 234 29.24 17.01 -0.32
C LEU A 234 28.30 16.11 -1.12
N SER A 235 28.04 16.42 -2.39
CA SER A 235 27.21 15.59 -3.28
C SER A 235 27.81 14.21 -3.47
N VAL A 236 29.11 14.09 -3.70
CA VAL A 236 29.79 12.79 -3.84
C VAL A 236 29.70 11.97 -2.55
N ILE A 237 29.97 12.59 -1.39
CA ILE A 237 29.87 11.93 -0.08
C ILE A 237 28.42 11.45 0.17
N TYR A 238 27.44 12.30 -0.13
CA TYR A 238 26.03 12.01 0.05
C TYR A 238 25.55 10.86 -0.87
N ILE A 239 25.91 10.90 -2.14
CA ILE A 239 25.58 9.83 -3.11
C ILE A 239 26.15 8.50 -2.66
N PHE A 240 27.42 8.48 -2.22
CA PHE A 240 28.05 7.26 -1.73
C PHE A 240 27.37 6.73 -0.47
N SER A 241 27.04 7.62 0.47
CA SER A 241 26.34 7.29 1.72
C SER A 241 24.95 6.70 1.46
N ILE A 242 24.13 7.35 0.63
CA ILE A 242 22.79 6.85 0.27
C ILE A 242 22.88 5.52 -0.47
N LYS A 243 23.80 5.39 -1.42
CA LYS A 243 23.98 4.14 -2.16
C LYS A 243 24.28 2.99 -1.21
N LYS A 244 25.15 3.19 -0.22
CA LYS A 244 25.56 2.17 0.74
C LYS A 244 24.51 1.87 1.79
N ARG A 245 23.88 2.91 2.38
CA ARG A 245 22.99 2.76 3.54
C ARG A 245 21.51 2.53 3.18
N VAL A 246 21.08 3.00 1.99
CA VAL A 246 19.65 2.93 1.61
C VAL A 246 19.47 2.08 0.35
N VAL A 247 20.07 2.47 -0.76
CA VAL A 247 19.78 1.86 -2.07
C VAL A 247 20.20 0.40 -2.13
N SER A 248 21.41 0.09 -1.68
CA SER A 248 21.94 -1.28 -1.73
C SER A 248 21.17 -2.24 -0.82
N PRO A 249 20.88 -1.92 0.47
CA PRO A 249 20.06 -2.77 1.33
C PRO A 249 18.63 -2.99 0.79
N ILE A 250 17.96 -1.93 0.34
CA ILE A 250 16.61 -2.06 -0.24
C ILE A 250 16.61 -2.95 -1.49
N ASN A 251 17.62 -2.80 -2.36
CA ASN A 251 17.74 -3.67 -3.53
C ASN A 251 17.96 -5.14 -3.16
N LYS A 252 18.74 -5.41 -2.10
CA LYS A 252 18.95 -6.78 -1.59
C LYS A 252 17.63 -7.37 -1.08
N LEU A 253 16.86 -6.60 -0.28
CA LEU A 253 15.53 -7.02 0.19
C LEU A 253 14.56 -7.26 -0.98
N SER A 254 14.54 -6.35 -1.94
CA SER A 254 13.70 -6.49 -3.14
C SER A 254 14.05 -7.72 -3.96
N THR A 255 15.34 -7.99 -4.15
CA THR A 255 15.79 -9.19 -4.88
C THR A 255 15.43 -10.46 -4.12
N ALA A 256 15.63 -10.48 -2.79
CA ALA A 256 15.21 -11.61 -1.96
C ALA A 256 13.71 -11.85 -2.03
N ALA A 257 12.90 -10.78 -1.99
CA ALA A 257 11.46 -10.88 -2.11
C ALA A 257 11.01 -11.41 -3.49
N LEU A 258 11.69 -11.01 -4.56
CA LEU A 258 11.41 -11.56 -5.90
C LEU A 258 11.80 -13.03 -6.02
N ASN A 259 12.93 -13.43 -5.43
CA ASN A 259 13.41 -14.80 -5.44
C ASN A 259 12.59 -15.72 -4.52
N TYR A 260 11.89 -15.17 -3.52
CA TYR A 260 11.01 -15.93 -2.64
C TYR A 260 9.90 -16.68 -3.39
N TYR A 261 9.45 -16.16 -4.54
CA TYR A 261 8.50 -16.84 -5.44
C TYR A 261 9.16 -17.83 -6.42
N GLY A 262 10.48 -18.03 -6.35
CA GLY A 262 11.25 -18.91 -7.21
C GLY A 262 11.00 -20.42 -6.97
N THR A 263 11.97 -21.26 -7.30
CA THR A 263 11.91 -22.72 -7.16
C THR A 263 11.78 -23.17 -5.69
N GLU A 264 11.17 -24.32 -5.43
CA GLU A 264 10.92 -24.88 -4.08
C GLU A 264 12.18 -24.93 -3.19
N THR A 265 13.36 -25.12 -3.77
CA THR A 265 14.65 -25.16 -3.06
C THR A 265 15.13 -23.79 -2.58
N GLU A 266 14.62 -22.67 -3.15
CA GLU A 266 15.03 -21.30 -2.80
C GLU A 266 14.03 -20.61 -1.86
N ARG A 267 12.80 -21.14 -1.74
CA ARG A 267 11.71 -20.55 -0.96
C ARG A 267 11.97 -20.45 0.54
N GLY A 268 12.82 -21.28 1.11
CA GLY A 268 12.98 -21.36 2.56
C GLY A 268 14.03 -20.44 3.17
N HIS A 269 14.87 -19.76 2.38
CA HIS A 269 16.05 -19.05 2.88
C HIS A 269 16.36 -17.73 2.15
N ALA A 270 15.38 -17.10 1.54
CA ALA A 270 15.57 -15.88 0.75
C ALA A 270 15.99 -14.69 1.62
N PHE A 271 15.47 -14.57 2.82
CA PHE A 271 15.76 -13.47 3.75
C PHE A 271 16.73 -13.86 4.86
N SER A 272 16.75 -15.11 5.31
CA SER A 272 17.63 -15.60 6.39
C SER A 272 19.13 -15.46 6.07
N GLY A 273 19.50 -15.52 4.79
CA GLY A 273 20.87 -15.28 4.32
C GLY A 273 21.28 -13.81 4.21
N LEU A 274 20.35 -12.85 4.39
CA LEU A 274 20.64 -11.43 4.26
C LEU A 274 21.28 -10.87 5.54
N ASN A 275 22.43 -10.23 5.39
CA ASN A 275 23.06 -9.45 6.45
C ASN A 275 22.93 -7.96 6.12
N ILE A 276 21.93 -7.29 6.73
CA ILE A 276 21.66 -5.87 6.61
C ILE A 276 21.79 -5.26 8.00
N THR A 277 22.81 -4.40 8.17
CA THR A 277 23.15 -3.74 9.44
C THR A 277 23.25 -2.25 9.21
N THR A 278 22.10 -1.62 9.01
CA THR A 278 22.01 -0.16 8.75
C THR A 278 21.75 0.63 10.02
N GLY A 279 21.26 0.01 11.10
CA GLY A 279 20.95 0.62 12.38
C GLY A 279 19.69 1.48 12.35
N ASP A 280 18.78 1.24 11.37
CA ASP A 280 17.58 2.02 11.12
C ASP A 280 16.38 1.13 10.74
N GLU A 281 15.32 1.73 10.22
CA GLU A 281 14.07 1.06 9.81
C GLU A 281 14.30 0.00 8.72
N ILE A 282 15.38 0.09 7.96
CA ILE A 282 15.70 -0.89 6.91
C ILE A 282 16.21 -2.20 7.53
N GLU A 283 16.99 -2.13 8.60
CA GLU A 283 17.39 -3.29 9.38
C GLU A 283 16.20 -3.94 10.05
N ASN A 284 15.34 -3.14 10.72
CA ASN A 284 14.09 -3.63 11.32
C ASN A 284 13.19 -4.33 10.30
N LEU A 285 13.08 -3.77 9.09
CA LEU A 285 12.33 -4.40 8.00
C LEU A 285 12.96 -5.74 7.56
N SER A 286 14.30 -5.79 7.48
CA SER A 286 15.02 -7.03 7.16
C SER A 286 14.73 -8.12 8.20
N ASP A 287 14.76 -7.77 9.48
CA ASP A 287 14.54 -8.73 10.55
C ASP A 287 13.07 -9.17 10.61
N ALA A 288 12.12 -8.26 10.40
CA ALA A 288 10.71 -8.61 10.26
C ALA A 288 10.45 -9.59 9.10
N MET A 289 11.13 -9.40 7.96
CA MET A 289 11.03 -10.32 6.82
C MET A 289 11.64 -11.69 7.12
N LYS A 290 12.73 -11.77 7.90
CA LYS A 290 13.30 -13.05 8.36
C LYS A 290 12.34 -13.81 9.29
N HIS A 291 11.73 -13.11 10.25
CA HIS A 291 10.73 -13.72 11.14
C HIS A 291 9.53 -14.22 10.33
N MET A 292 9.01 -13.41 9.41
CA MET A 292 7.91 -13.84 8.54
C MET A 292 8.27 -15.09 7.72
N GLU A 293 9.50 -15.18 7.20
CA GLU A 293 9.99 -16.37 6.49
C GLU A 293 10.00 -17.60 7.40
N GLN A 294 10.45 -17.46 8.65
CA GLN A 294 10.44 -18.54 9.64
C GLN A 294 9.02 -19.01 9.95
N ASP A 295 8.10 -18.08 10.23
CA ASP A 295 6.71 -18.37 10.53
C ASP A 295 6.02 -19.11 9.38
N ILE A 296 6.25 -18.66 8.14
CA ILE A 296 5.69 -19.30 6.94
C ILE A 296 6.25 -20.72 6.77
N ASN A 297 7.55 -20.93 6.98
CA ASN A 297 8.16 -22.26 6.87
C ASN A 297 7.63 -23.22 7.92
N GLU A 298 7.46 -22.75 9.16
CA GLU A 298 6.82 -23.54 10.24
C GLU A 298 5.37 -23.87 9.87
N TYR A 299 4.62 -22.89 9.38
CA TYR A 299 3.24 -23.10 8.94
C TYR A 299 3.12 -24.14 7.81
N ILE A 300 3.99 -24.05 6.80
CA ILE A 300 4.02 -25.02 5.68
C ILE A 300 4.33 -26.43 6.20
N THR A 301 5.31 -26.56 7.11
CA THR A 301 5.69 -27.85 7.69
C THR A 301 4.52 -28.46 8.47
N ASN A 302 3.87 -27.67 9.31
CA ASN A 302 2.70 -28.10 10.09
C ASN A 302 1.52 -28.47 9.18
N LEU A 303 1.25 -27.66 8.14
CA LEU A 303 0.18 -27.96 7.18
C LEU A 303 0.44 -29.27 6.41
N THR A 304 1.67 -29.49 6.00
CA THR A 304 2.06 -30.73 5.30
C THR A 304 1.87 -31.95 6.21
N ALA A 305 2.27 -31.86 7.48
CA ALA A 305 2.10 -32.92 8.47
C ALA A 305 0.62 -33.22 8.72
N VAL A 306 -0.21 -32.17 8.91
CA VAL A 306 -1.66 -32.34 9.12
C VAL A 306 -2.34 -32.92 7.90
N THR A 307 -1.92 -32.50 6.68
CA THR A 307 -2.48 -33.04 5.44
C THR A 307 -2.14 -34.52 5.26
N ALA A 308 -0.89 -34.91 5.51
CA ALA A 308 -0.46 -36.30 5.43
C ALA A 308 -1.19 -37.19 6.46
N GLU A 309 -1.40 -36.70 7.68
CA GLU A 309 -2.15 -37.42 8.72
C GLU A 309 -3.64 -37.57 8.34
N LYS A 310 -4.24 -36.51 7.78
CA LYS A 310 -5.62 -36.59 7.27
C LYS A 310 -5.77 -37.62 6.14
N GLU A 311 -4.82 -37.64 5.19
CA GLU A 311 -4.81 -38.63 4.11
C GLU A 311 -4.64 -40.06 4.66
N ARG A 312 -3.78 -40.27 5.66
CA ARG A 312 -3.58 -41.57 6.31
C ARG A 312 -4.86 -42.04 7.01
N ILE A 313 -5.50 -41.16 7.79
CA ILE A 313 -6.76 -41.51 8.48
C ILE A 313 -7.86 -41.81 7.45
N GLY A 314 -7.96 -41.03 6.38
CA GLY A 314 -8.92 -41.28 5.29
C GLY A 314 -8.70 -42.65 4.62
N ALA A 315 -7.44 -43.02 4.38
CA ALA A 315 -7.12 -44.32 3.81
C ALA A 315 -7.48 -45.50 4.78
N GLU A 316 -7.23 -45.35 6.06
CA GLU A 316 -7.61 -46.35 7.06
C GLU A 316 -9.15 -46.50 7.16
N LEU A 317 -9.89 -45.39 7.17
CA LEU A 317 -11.35 -45.40 7.17
C LEU A 317 -11.94 -46.05 5.89
N ASN A 318 -11.35 -45.79 4.71
CA ASN A 318 -11.78 -46.43 3.48
C ASN A 318 -11.66 -47.96 3.55
N VAL A 319 -10.61 -48.48 4.17
CA VAL A 319 -10.45 -49.90 4.40
C VAL A 319 -11.55 -50.43 5.36
N ALA A 320 -11.86 -49.69 6.43
CA ALA A 320 -12.94 -50.05 7.35
C ALA A 320 -14.31 -50.10 6.64
N THR A 321 -14.61 -49.09 5.77
CA THR A 321 -15.82 -49.04 4.95
C THR A 321 -15.91 -50.27 4.06
N GLN A 322 -14.82 -50.66 3.41
CA GLN A 322 -14.81 -51.84 2.54
C GLN A 322 -15.08 -53.12 3.33
N ILE A 323 -14.44 -53.29 4.48
CA ILE A 323 -14.65 -54.44 5.36
C ILE A 323 -16.13 -54.51 5.81
N GLN A 324 -16.70 -53.38 6.22
CA GLN A 324 -18.10 -53.31 6.66
C GLN A 324 -19.06 -53.68 5.51
N ALA A 325 -18.83 -53.09 4.31
CA ALA A 325 -19.62 -53.41 3.14
C ALA A 325 -19.54 -54.89 2.71
N ASP A 326 -18.37 -55.51 2.93
CA ASP A 326 -18.21 -56.95 2.61
C ASP A 326 -18.87 -57.86 3.65
N MET A 327 -19.20 -57.35 4.86
CA MET A 327 -19.96 -58.09 5.87
C MET A 327 -21.46 -58.12 5.56
N LEU A 328 -21.98 -57.19 4.79
CA LEU A 328 -23.37 -57.20 4.36
C LEU A 328 -23.57 -58.18 3.21
N PRO A 329 -24.67 -58.95 3.19
CA PRO A 329 -24.90 -59.89 2.11
C PRO A 329 -25.09 -59.11 0.76
N ARG A 330 -24.22 -59.39 -0.21
CA ARG A 330 -24.27 -58.77 -1.55
C ARG A 330 -24.82 -59.73 -2.61
N ILE A 331 -24.77 -61.02 -2.32
CA ILE A 331 -25.29 -62.03 -3.22
C ILE A 331 -26.71 -62.31 -2.80
N PHE A 332 -27.62 -61.61 -3.45
CA PHE A 332 -29.03 -61.90 -3.29
C PHE A 332 -29.28 -63.30 -3.86
N PRO A 333 -30.02 -64.15 -3.18
CA PRO A 333 -30.35 -65.45 -3.70
C PRO A 333 -31.17 -65.25 -4.97
N THR A 334 -30.46 -65.11 -6.09
CA THR A 334 -31.08 -65.44 -7.40
C THR A 334 -31.24 -66.96 -7.35
N PHE A 335 -32.26 -67.38 -6.65
CA PHE A 335 -32.59 -68.78 -6.64
C PHE A 335 -32.99 -69.18 -8.04
N THR A 336 -32.03 -69.63 -8.82
CA THR A 336 -32.23 -70.24 -10.13
C THR A 336 -33.13 -71.42 -10.09
N ASP A 337 -33.41 -71.99 -8.90
CA ASP A 337 -34.26 -73.17 -8.68
C ASP A 337 -35.50 -72.97 -7.79
N LYS A 338 -35.61 -71.86 -7.01
CA LYS A 338 -36.79 -71.53 -6.20
C LYS A 338 -37.36 -70.19 -6.64
N LYS A 339 -38.48 -70.20 -7.36
CA LYS A 339 -39.18 -68.98 -7.81
C LYS A 339 -40.18 -68.44 -6.82
N GLU A 340 -40.03 -68.75 -5.54
CA GLU A 340 -41.05 -68.50 -4.52
C GLU A 340 -41.01 -67.06 -3.99
N TYR A 341 -39.87 -66.36 -4.08
CA TYR A 341 -39.76 -64.94 -3.67
C TYR A 341 -38.59 -64.22 -4.34
N GLU A 342 -38.68 -62.91 -4.35
CA GLU A 342 -37.62 -61.96 -4.72
C GLU A 342 -37.19 -61.19 -3.46
N LEU A 343 -35.88 -61.00 -3.29
CA LEU A 343 -35.32 -60.26 -2.17
C LEU A 343 -34.26 -59.30 -2.64
N PHE A 344 -34.32 -58.07 -2.15
CA PHE A 344 -33.30 -57.05 -2.38
C PHE A 344 -33.13 -56.21 -1.09
N ALA A 345 -31.89 -55.78 -0.82
CA ALA A 345 -31.58 -54.85 0.26
C ALA A 345 -30.45 -53.93 -0.14
N SER A 346 -30.42 -52.74 0.42
CA SER A 346 -29.37 -51.74 0.25
C SER A 346 -29.12 -51.00 1.53
N MET A 347 -27.89 -50.53 1.71
CA MET A 347 -27.47 -49.66 2.82
C MET A 347 -26.52 -48.61 2.27
N ASP A 348 -26.85 -47.36 2.52
CA ASP A 348 -26.06 -46.19 2.13
C ASP A 348 -25.65 -45.42 3.42
N PRO A 349 -24.38 -45.49 3.84
CA PRO A 349 -23.95 -44.84 5.07
C PRO A 349 -23.87 -43.31 4.94
N ALA A 350 -24.22 -42.59 5.99
CA ALA A 350 -24.11 -41.11 6.07
C ALA A 350 -22.66 -40.62 6.27
N LYS A 351 -21.80 -41.46 6.83
CA LYS A 351 -20.36 -41.25 7.03
C LYS A 351 -19.57 -42.33 6.34
N GLU A 352 -18.26 -42.34 6.55
CA GLU A 352 -17.38 -43.34 5.98
C GLU A 352 -17.79 -44.78 6.40
N VAL A 353 -18.28 -44.95 7.63
CA VAL A 353 -18.82 -46.18 8.16
C VAL A 353 -20.14 -45.93 8.87
N GLY A 354 -21.11 -46.87 8.73
CA GLY A 354 -22.47 -46.75 9.24
C GLY A 354 -22.73 -47.62 10.49
N GLY A 355 -23.78 -47.28 11.23
CA GLY A 355 -24.35 -48.08 12.31
C GLY A 355 -25.39 -49.06 11.84
N ASP A 356 -26.00 -48.80 10.72
CA ASP A 356 -27.04 -49.63 10.11
C ASP A 356 -26.55 -50.95 9.55
N PHE A 357 -27.45 -51.92 9.57
CA PHE A 357 -27.22 -53.12 8.79
C PHE A 357 -28.52 -53.84 8.40
N TYR A 358 -28.43 -54.57 7.34
CA TYR A 358 -29.39 -55.59 7.00
C TYR A 358 -28.67 -56.96 6.96
N ASP A 359 -29.44 -58.04 7.22
CA ASP A 359 -28.98 -59.39 6.92
C ASP A 359 -30.16 -60.27 6.47
N PHE A 360 -29.83 -61.25 5.68
CA PHE A 360 -30.74 -62.34 5.35
C PHE A 360 -29.94 -63.61 5.24
N PHE A 361 -30.50 -64.69 5.78
CA PHE A 361 -29.83 -65.99 5.83
C PHE A 361 -30.83 -67.13 5.85
N ILE A 362 -30.46 -68.23 5.26
CA ILE A 362 -31.25 -69.45 5.25
C ILE A 362 -30.92 -70.17 6.58
N ILE A 363 -31.93 -70.44 7.40
CA ILE A 363 -31.81 -71.18 8.66
C ILE A 363 -31.82 -72.66 8.42
N ASP A 364 -32.77 -73.11 7.57
CA ASP A 364 -32.92 -74.48 7.12
C ASP A 364 -33.56 -74.53 5.74
N ASP A 365 -33.99 -75.69 5.23
CA ASP A 365 -34.54 -75.85 3.89
C ASP A 365 -35.79 -75.01 3.59
N THR A 366 -36.49 -74.55 4.62
CA THR A 366 -37.76 -73.82 4.51
C THR A 366 -37.82 -72.48 5.23
N HIS A 367 -36.87 -72.21 6.12
CA HIS A 367 -36.89 -70.99 6.92
C HIS A 367 -35.84 -69.98 6.49
N LEU A 368 -36.28 -68.72 6.25
CA LEU A 368 -35.45 -67.57 5.92
C LEU A 368 -35.51 -66.57 7.09
N GLY A 369 -34.33 -66.18 7.59
CA GLY A 369 -34.19 -65.08 8.52
C GLY A 369 -34.01 -63.74 7.78
N LEU A 370 -34.71 -62.71 8.21
CA LEU A 370 -34.60 -61.32 7.68
C LEU A 370 -34.30 -60.38 8.86
N VAL A 371 -33.34 -59.49 8.71
CA VAL A 371 -32.94 -58.52 9.71
C VAL A 371 -32.75 -57.15 9.08
N VAL A 372 -33.33 -56.10 9.71
CA VAL A 372 -32.96 -54.70 9.49
C VAL A 372 -32.76 -54.09 10.84
N ALA A 373 -31.68 -53.38 11.03
CA ALA A 373 -31.28 -52.86 12.32
C ALA A 373 -30.47 -51.56 12.17
N ASP A 374 -30.56 -50.73 13.20
CA ASP A 374 -29.84 -49.49 13.36
C ASP A 374 -29.21 -49.37 14.72
N VAL A 375 -27.92 -49.08 14.79
CA VAL A 375 -27.15 -48.84 16.01
C VAL A 375 -27.13 -47.37 16.38
N SER A 376 -27.50 -47.07 17.61
CA SER A 376 -27.41 -45.69 18.13
C SER A 376 -26.01 -45.07 17.95
N GLY A 377 -25.95 -43.81 17.54
CA GLY A 377 -24.70 -43.10 17.27
C GLY A 377 -24.19 -43.30 15.83
N LYS A 378 -23.01 -42.79 15.51
CA LYS A 378 -22.49 -42.75 14.12
C LYS A 378 -20.96 -42.94 14.10
N GLY A 379 -20.47 -43.45 12.99
CA GLY A 379 -19.03 -43.63 12.74
C GLY A 379 -18.48 -44.91 13.37
N VAL A 380 -17.18 -44.96 13.65
CA VAL A 380 -16.45 -46.18 14.00
C VAL A 380 -17.04 -46.93 15.20
N PRO A 381 -17.43 -46.29 16.33
CA PRO A 381 -18.02 -47.03 17.46
C PRO A 381 -19.32 -47.75 17.08
N ALA A 382 -20.23 -47.08 16.39
CA ALA A 382 -21.50 -47.66 15.95
C ALA A 382 -21.26 -48.80 14.92
N ALA A 383 -20.33 -48.62 13.99
CA ALA A 383 -19.96 -49.66 13.02
C ALA A 383 -19.39 -50.93 13.67
N LEU A 384 -18.55 -50.80 14.71
CA LEU A 384 -18.04 -51.94 15.47
C LEU A 384 -19.15 -52.68 16.23
N PHE A 385 -20.03 -51.92 16.88
CA PHE A 385 -21.17 -52.46 17.62
C PHE A 385 -22.15 -53.19 16.66
N MET A 386 -22.34 -52.62 15.48
CA MET A 386 -23.12 -53.23 14.38
C MET A 386 -22.59 -54.63 14.03
N VAL A 387 -21.26 -54.76 13.84
CA VAL A 387 -20.64 -56.05 13.50
C VAL A 387 -20.90 -57.10 14.56
N ILE A 388 -20.81 -56.71 15.84
CA ILE A 388 -21.07 -57.61 16.98
C ILE A 388 -22.55 -58.00 16.98
N ALA A 389 -23.47 -57.00 16.93
CA ALA A 389 -24.90 -57.23 16.95
C ALA A 389 -25.36 -58.16 15.81
N LYS A 390 -24.93 -57.86 14.59
CA LYS A 390 -25.20 -58.66 13.39
C LYS A 390 -24.76 -60.12 13.55
N THR A 391 -23.52 -60.29 14.05
CA THR A 391 -22.93 -61.64 14.25
C THR A 391 -23.67 -62.43 15.31
N LEU A 392 -24.01 -61.82 16.45
CA LEU A 392 -24.76 -62.48 17.51
C LEU A 392 -26.15 -62.89 17.08
N ILE A 393 -26.90 -62.00 16.43
CA ILE A 393 -28.26 -62.24 15.92
C ILE A 393 -28.23 -63.40 14.91
N LYS A 394 -27.37 -63.34 13.89
CA LYS A 394 -27.25 -64.37 12.89
C LYS A 394 -26.89 -65.74 13.49
N ASN A 395 -25.82 -65.82 14.27
CA ASN A 395 -25.35 -67.07 14.85
C ASN A 395 -26.40 -67.69 15.76
N ARG A 396 -27.09 -66.88 16.58
CA ARG A 396 -28.15 -67.42 17.43
C ARG A 396 -29.36 -67.89 16.66
N ALA A 397 -29.78 -67.17 15.60
CA ALA A 397 -30.88 -67.59 14.72
C ALA A 397 -30.57 -68.93 13.98
N MET A 398 -29.34 -69.10 13.52
CA MET A 398 -28.88 -70.34 12.86
C MET A 398 -28.89 -71.56 13.81
N MET A 399 -28.89 -71.37 15.14
CA MET A 399 -29.02 -72.43 16.13
C MET A 399 -30.48 -72.84 16.37
N GLY A 400 -31.43 -72.14 15.73
CA GLY A 400 -32.85 -72.33 15.94
C GLY A 400 -33.39 -71.48 17.10
N GLY A 401 -34.73 -71.51 17.24
CA GLY A 401 -35.47 -70.69 18.20
C GLY A 401 -36.29 -69.60 17.54
N SER A 402 -37.15 -68.95 18.30
CA SER A 402 -38.04 -67.90 17.81
C SER A 402 -37.27 -66.55 17.73
N PRO A 403 -37.78 -65.58 16.91
CA PRO A 403 -37.18 -64.23 16.83
C PRO A 403 -37.02 -63.56 18.22
N ALA A 404 -37.97 -63.72 19.14
CA ALA A 404 -37.85 -63.16 20.50
C ALA A 404 -36.74 -63.80 21.30
N GLU A 405 -36.52 -65.13 21.19
CA GLU A 405 -35.41 -65.84 21.84
C GLU A 405 -34.06 -65.41 21.26
N VAL A 406 -33.98 -65.19 19.94
CA VAL A 406 -32.79 -64.69 19.28
C VAL A 406 -32.41 -63.30 19.79
N LEU A 407 -33.38 -62.36 19.82
CA LEU A 407 -33.12 -61.02 20.32
C LEU A 407 -32.84 -60.96 21.81
N ALA A 408 -33.46 -61.84 22.63
CA ALA A 408 -33.18 -61.91 24.05
C ALA A 408 -31.74 -62.35 24.29
N TYR A 409 -31.26 -63.35 23.60
CA TYR A 409 -29.87 -63.79 23.67
C TYR A 409 -28.88 -62.71 23.22
N ALA A 410 -29.14 -62.07 22.07
CA ALA A 410 -28.30 -60.98 21.57
C ALA A 410 -28.27 -59.78 22.52
N ASN A 411 -29.41 -59.44 23.14
CA ASN A 411 -29.55 -58.38 24.12
C ASN A 411 -28.62 -58.59 25.32
N ASP A 412 -28.72 -59.82 25.95
CA ASP A 412 -27.95 -60.10 27.15
C ASP A 412 -26.44 -60.07 26.85
N GLN A 413 -26.02 -60.61 25.70
CA GLN A 413 -24.62 -60.57 25.27
C GLN A 413 -24.11 -59.15 24.94
N LEU A 414 -24.94 -58.29 24.37
CA LEU A 414 -24.58 -56.93 24.04
C LEU A 414 -24.60 -55.98 25.24
N CYS A 415 -25.40 -56.27 26.29
CA CYS A 415 -25.38 -55.54 27.55
C CYS A 415 -24.06 -55.76 28.30
N GLU A 416 -23.43 -56.94 28.16
CA GLU A 416 -22.18 -57.26 28.82
C GLU A 416 -21.02 -56.41 28.27
N GLY A 417 -20.47 -55.51 29.07
CA GLY A 417 -19.33 -54.64 28.71
C GLY A 417 -19.69 -53.46 27.79
N ASN A 418 -20.95 -53.07 27.73
CA ASN A 418 -21.43 -51.91 26.94
C ASN A 418 -21.22 -50.59 27.67
N ASP A 419 -19.98 -50.23 27.97
CA ASP A 419 -19.64 -48.98 28.66
C ASP A 419 -19.98 -47.72 27.81
N ALA A 420 -20.12 -47.90 26.51
CA ALA A 420 -20.49 -46.82 25.59
C ALA A 420 -22.00 -46.54 25.56
N GLU A 421 -22.82 -47.32 26.27
CA GLU A 421 -24.27 -47.22 26.34
C GLU A 421 -24.95 -47.23 24.94
N LEU A 422 -24.35 -47.97 23.98
CA LEU A 422 -24.91 -48.14 22.66
C LEU A 422 -26.10 -49.11 22.70
N PHE A 423 -27.11 -48.86 21.88
CA PHE A 423 -28.24 -49.75 21.68
C PHE A 423 -28.50 -49.97 20.20
N VAL A 424 -29.27 -51.02 19.90
CA VAL A 424 -29.62 -51.37 18.52
C VAL A 424 -31.13 -51.50 18.39
N THR A 425 -31.72 -50.73 17.49
CA THR A 425 -33.09 -51.03 17.06
C THR A 425 -33.06 -52.17 16.07
N VAL A 426 -33.91 -53.18 16.23
CA VAL A 426 -33.86 -54.39 15.37
C VAL A 426 -35.27 -54.82 15.01
N TRP A 427 -35.48 -55.02 13.70
CA TRP A 427 -36.59 -55.83 13.20
C TRP A 427 -36.04 -57.17 12.69
N LEU A 428 -36.42 -58.27 13.36
CA LEU A 428 -36.03 -59.63 13.02
C LEU A 428 -37.27 -60.46 12.69
N ALA A 429 -37.28 -61.12 11.53
CA ALA A 429 -38.30 -62.08 11.18
C ALA A 429 -37.70 -63.42 10.76
N ILE A 430 -38.43 -64.48 11.04
CA ILE A 430 -38.21 -65.84 10.50
C ILE A 430 -39.49 -66.24 9.75
N ILE A 431 -39.34 -66.50 8.46
CA ILE A 431 -40.43 -66.82 7.55
C ILE A 431 -40.24 -68.19 6.90
N ASP A 432 -41.26 -69.03 6.95
CA ASP A 432 -41.35 -70.25 6.16
C ASP A 432 -41.68 -69.88 4.70
N VAL A 433 -40.68 -70.04 3.80
CA VAL A 433 -40.80 -69.65 2.41
C VAL A 433 -41.75 -70.52 1.57
N THR A 434 -42.15 -71.69 2.13
CA THR A 434 -43.09 -72.62 1.46
C THR A 434 -44.54 -72.29 1.75
N THR A 435 -44.83 -71.75 2.94
CA THR A 435 -46.17 -71.41 3.39
C THR A 435 -46.43 -69.90 3.45
N GLY A 436 -45.37 -69.07 3.43
CA GLY A 436 -45.41 -67.65 3.63
C GLY A 436 -45.71 -67.21 5.06
N LYS A 437 -45.83 -68.14 6.04
CA LYS A 437 -46.05 -67.82 7.43
C LYS A 437 -44.76 -67.40 8.10
N GLY A 438 -44.79 -66.32 8.81
CA GLY A 438 -43.64 -65.75 9.50
C GLY A 438 -43.94 -65.30 10.91
N VAL A 439 -42.90 -65.26 11.72
CA VAL A 439 -42.92 -64.64 13.04
C VAL A 439 -41.86 -63.54 13.06
N ALA A 440 -42.23 -62.36 13.56
CA ALA A 440 -41.30 -61.24 13.70
C ALA A 440 -41.24 -60.75 15.15
N ALA A 441 -40.07 -60.29 15.55
CA ALA A 441 -39.84 -59.52 16.76
C ALA A 441 -39.28 -58.14 16.39
N ASN A 442 -39.93 -57.10 16.95
CA ASN A 442 -39.50 -55.75 16.75
C ASN A 442 -38.99 -55.16 18.09
N ALA A 443 -37.74 -54.77 18.11
CA ALA A 443 -37.03 -54.20 19.24
C ALA A 443 -36.80 -52.72 19.01
N GLY A 444 -37.86 -51.90 19.08
CA GLY A 444 -37.78 -50.46 18.94
C GLY A 444 -37.44 -49.93 17.54
N HIS A 445 -37.60 -50.80 16.52
CA HIS A 445 -37.29 -50.48 15.13
C HIS A 445 -38.53 -49.96 14.41
N GLU A 446 -38.35 -49.35 13.24
CA GLU A 446 -39.43 -48.89 12.38
C GLU A 446 -40.43 -50.00 12.05
N HIS A 447 -41.69 -49.62 11.81
CA HIS A 447 -42.73 -50.58 11.42
C HIS A 447 -42.59 -50.89 9.95
N PRO A 448 -42.59 -52.18 9.55
CA PRO A 448 -42.51 -52.54 8.14
C PRO A 448 -43.77 -52.12 7.39
N ALA A 449 -43.60 -51.77 6.11
CA ALA A 449 -44.71 -51.63 5.19
C ALA A 449 -45.05 -52.94 4.49
N ILE A 450 -46.31 -53.30 4.45
CA ILE A 450 -46.79 -54.54 3.80
C ILE A 450 -47.80 -54.16 2.71
N ARG A 451 -47.62 -54.73 1.52
CA ARG A 451 -48.56 -54.65 0.45
C ARG A 451 -49.20 -56.03 0.23
N ARG A 452 -50.52 -56.09 0.23
CA ARG A 452 -51.26 -57.29 -0.17
C ARG A 452 -51.41 -57.33 -1.68
N ALA A 453 -51.54 -58.52 -2.25
CA ALA A 453 -51.71 -58.67 -3.68
C ALA A 453 -52.83 -57.76 -4.22
N ASN A 454 -52.52 -56.98 -5.28
CA ASN A 454 -53.39 -55.95 -5.89
C ASN A 454 -53.82 -54.78 -4.95
N GLY A 455 -53.20 -54.65 -3.77
CA GLY A 455 -53.40 -53.54 -2.83
C GLY A 455 -52.31 -52.48 -2.93
N GLN A 456 -52.32 -51.59 -1.94
CA GLN A 456 -51.29 -50.57 -1.71
C GLN A 456 -50.41 -50.97 -0.52
N PHE A 457 -49.22 -50.39 -0.42
CA PHE A 457 -48.42 -50.48 0.78
C PHE A 457 -49.05 -49.71 1.93
N GLU A 458 -49.13 -50.35 3.09
CA GLU A 458 -49.59 -49.77 4.35
C GLU A 458 -48.60 -50.16 5.46
N LEU A 459 -48.43 -49.29 6.45
CA LEU A 459 -47.58 -49.60 7.62
C LEU A 459 -48.26 -50.66 8.49
N SER A 460 -47.55 -51.72 8.83
CA SER A 460 -47.98 -52.77 9.76
C SER A 460 -47.69 -52.36 11.18
N ILE A 461 -48.62 -51.56 11.78
CA ILE A 461 -48.40 -50.99 13.12
C ILE A 461 -48.84 -51.97 14.18
N TYR A 462 -47.90 -52.29 15.07
CA TYR A 462 -48.13 -53.13 16.26
C TYR A 462 -47.26 -52.67 17.43
N LYS A 463 -47.49 -53.21 18.63
CA LYS A 463 -46.75 -52.82 19.83
C LYS A 463 -45.38 -53.54 19.83
N HIS A 464 -44.30 -52.79 19.67
CA HIS A 464 -42.94 -53.31 19.73
C HIS A 464 -42.33 -53.31 21.15
N SER A 465 -41.17 -53.98 21.33
CA SER A 465 -40.37 -53.98 22.52
C SER A 465 -39.39 -52.84 22.50
N VAL A 466 -38.63 -52.63 23.56
CA VAL A 466 -37.51 -51.66 23.61
C VAL A 466 -36.33 -52.15 22.76
N ALA A 467 -35.43 -51.28 22.39
CA ALA A 467 -34.21 -51.62 21.64
C ALA A 467 -33.30 -52.62 22.36
N VAL A 468 -32.55 -53.40 21.59
CA VAL A 468 -31.57 -54.36 22.09
C VAL A 468 -30.39 -53.62 22.76
N ALA A 469 -29.82 -54.18 23.81
CA ALA A 469 -28.72 -53.64 24.62
C ALA A 469 -29.10 -52.41 25.46
N THR A 470 -30.39 -52.15 25.70
CA THR A 470 -30.83 -51.09 26.62
C THR A 470 -30.82 -51.51 28.08
N MET A 471 -31.14 -52.78 28.37
CA MET A 471 -31.08 -53.38 29.72
C MET A 471 -31.09 -54.92 29.65
N ASP A 472 -30.54 -55.59 30.64
CA ASP A 472 -30.51 -57.06 30.73
C ASP A 472 -31.89 -57.67 30.91
N GLY A 473 -32.06 -58.90 30.46
CA GLY A 473 -33.22 -59.75 30.77
C GLY A 473 -34.53 -59.30 30.10
N ILE A 474 -34.48 -58.53 29.05
CA ILE A 474 -35.66 -58.12 28.28
C ILE A 474 -36.31 -59.32 27.60
N LYS A 475 -37.65 -59.40 27.69
CA LYS A 475 -38.44 -60.33 26.86
C LYS A 475 -39.02 -59.58 25.69
N PHE A 476 -38.67 -60.02 24.50
CA PHE A 476 -39.19 -59.44 23.25
C PHE A 476 -40.54 -60.02 22.91
N ARG A 477 -41.38 -59.21 22.25
CA ARG A 477 -42.72 -59.61 21.78
C ARG A 477 -42.62 -60.11 20.37
N GLU A 478 -43.42 -61.16 20.07
CA GLU A 478 -43.54 -61.72 18.72
C GLU A 478 -44.87 -61.35 18.12
N HIS A 479 -44.87 -61.23 16.80
CA HIS A 479 -46.00 -60.96 15.94
C HIS A 479 -45.99 -61.96 14.79
N GLU A 480 -47.05 -62.71 14.66
CA GLU A 480 -47.27 -63.58 13.52
C GLU A 480 -47.73 -62.76 12.31
N PHE A 481 -47.19 -63.07 11.16
CA PHE A 481 -47.63 -62.53 9.88
C PHE A 481 -47.62 -63.58 8.79
N GLU A 482 -48.26 -63.35 7.65
CA GLU A 482 -48.31 -64.25 6.55
C GLU A 482 -48.17 -63.44 5.26
N LEU A 483 -47.34 -63.85 4.33
CA LEU A 483 -47.16 -63.28 3.01
C LEU A 483 -47.69 -64.30 1.96
N GLY A 484 -48.80 -63.96 1.30
CA GLY A 484 -49.35 -64.71 0.20
C GLY A 484 -48.68 -64.39 -1.14
N HIS A 485 -49.05 -65.15 -2.15
CA HIS A 485 -48.62 -64.88 -3.53
C HIS A 485 -48.99 -63.46 -3.99
N GLY A 486 -47.97 -62.66 -4.40
CA GLY A 486 -48.08 -61.27 -4.80
C GLY A 486 -47.98 -60.26 -3.65
N ASP A 487 -47.84 -60.70 -2.39
CA ASP A 487 -47.59 -59.83 -1.27
C ASP A 487 -46.13 -59.38 -1.22
N THR A 488 -45.92 -58.13 -0.73
CA THR A 488 -44.58 -57.53 -0.60
C THR A 488 -44.42 -56.97 0.82
N LEU A 489 -43.29 -57.23 1.42
CA LEU A 489 -42.86 -56.67 2.71
C LEU A 489 -41.66 -55.74 2.47
N PHE A 490 -41.69 -54.53 3.02
CA PHE A 490 -40.63 -53.54 2.97
C PHE A 490 -40.25 -53.12 4.40
N CYS A 491 -38.99 -53.34 4.74
CA CYS A 491 -38.38 -52.94 6.02
C CYS A 491 -37.36 -51.81 5.77
N TYR A 492 -37.23 -50.91 6.68
CA TYR A 492 -36.34 -49.75 6.53
C TYR A 492 -35.91 -49.20 7.88
N THR A 493 -34.76 -48.48 7.93
CA THR A 493 -34.29 -47.73 9.08
C THR A 493 -34.84 -46.30 9.08
N ASP A 494 -34.77 -45.65 10.22
CA ASP A 494 -35.27 -44.29 10.40
C ASP A 494 -34.62 -43.26 9.46
N GLY A 495 -33.38 -43.50 8.99
CA GLY A 495 -32.73 -42.65 7.98
C GLY A 495 -33.52 -42.49 6.69
N VAL A 496 -34.49 -43.39 6.40
CA VAL A 496 -35.44 -43.25 5.28
C VAL A 496 -36.45 -42.15 5.60
N THR A 497 -37.10 -42.21 6.75
CA THR A 497 -38.17 -41.29 7.13
C THR A 497 -37.63 -39.98 7.73
N GLU A 498 -36.46 -40.00 8.32
CA GLU A 498 -35.75 -38.84 8.88
C GLU A 498 -34.88 -38.10 7.86
N ALA A 499 -34.79 -38.58 6.62
CA ALA A 499 -34.15 -37.86 5.52
C ALA A 499 -34.68 -36.42 5.45
N THR A 500 -33.79 -35.42 5.45
CA THR A 500 -34.14 -34.02 5.72
C THR A 500 -33.76 -33.12 4.54
N ASP A 501 -34.66 -32.24 4.14
CA ASP A 501 -34.39 -31.20 3.14
C ASP A 501 -33.56 -30.02 3.71
N ALA A 502 -33.22 -29.05 2.89
CA ALA A 502 -32.49 -27.83 3.27
C ALA A 502 -33.24 -26.96 4.29
N HIS A 503 -34.54 -27.19 4.52
CA HIS A 503 -35.38 -26.47 5.48
C HIS A 503 -35.64 -27.26 6.77
N ASN A 504 -34.93 -28.38 6.97
CA ASN A 504 -35.11 -29.32 8.08
C ASN A 504 -36.54 -29.96 8.14
N VAL A 505 -37.16 -30.16 6.98
CA VAL A 505 -38.40 -30.92 6.90
C VAL A 505 -38.05 -32.39 6.70
N LEU A 506 -38.70 -33.29 7.46
CA LEU A 506 -38.48 -34.74 7.33
C LEU A 506 -39.25 -35.30 6.13
N PHE A 507 -38.70 -36.33 5.50
CA PHE A 507 -39.37 -37.10 4.44
C PHE A 507 -40.68 -37.71 4.97
N GLY A 508 -40.59 -38.43 6.06
CA GLY A 508 -41.74 -38.92 6.81
C GLY A 508 -42.44 -40.15 6.17
N ASN A 509 -43.33 -40.75 6.95
CA ASN A 509 -44.04 -41.95 6.55
C ASN A 509 -44.98 -41.74 5.35
N ASP A 510 -45.60 -40.56 5.23
CA ASP A 510 -46.56 -40.29 4.14
C ASP A 510 -45.86 -40.31 2.78
N ARG A 511 -44.67 -39.64 2.67
CA ARG A 511 -43.89 -39.67 1.42
C ARG A 511 -43.28 -41.02 1.16
N LEU A 512 -42.88 -41.77 2.20
CA LEU A 512 -42.45 -43.16 2.04
C LEU A 512 -43.57 -44.00 1.43
N LEU A 513 -44.80 -43.95 1.93
CA LEU A 513 -45.93 -44.67 1.38
C LEU A 513 -46.27 -44.20 -0.05
N GLU A 514 -46.17 -42.92 -0.35
CA GLU A 514 -46.32 -42.41 -1.73
C GLU A 514 -45.27 -43.00 -2.67
N ALA A 515 -44.00 -43.04 -2.24
CA ALA A 515 -42.88 -43.58 -3.03
C ALA A 515 -43.06 -45.08 -3.29
N LEU A 516 -43.45 -45.86 -2.26
CA LEU A 516 -43.72 -47.30 -2.38
C LEU A 516 -44.89 -47.59 -3.29
N ASN A 517 -45.92 -46.73 -3.28
CA ASN A 517 -47.13 -46.90 -4.09
C ASN A 517 -47.04 -46.28 -5.48
N LYS A 518 -45.90 -45.69 -5.88
CA LYS A 518 -45.67 -45.11 -7.22
C LYS A 518 -45.66 -46.22 -8.30
N ASP A 519 -45.02 -47.34 -8.00
CA ASP A 519 -45.06 -48.57 -8.80
C ASP A 519 -45.03 -49.81 -7.89
N PRO A 520 -46.20 -50.16 -7.28
CA PRO A 520 -46.26 -51.21 -6.27
C PRO A 520 -46.08 -52.62 -6.83
N ASP A 521 -46.22 -52.81 -8.16
CA ASP A 521 -46.04 -54.08 -8.83
C ASP A 521 -44.61 -54.36 -9.24
N ALA A 522 -43.69 -53.39 -9.11
CA ALA A 522 -42.30 -53.53 -9.41
C ALA A 522 -41.62 -54.71 -8.66
N ASN A 523 -40.47 -55.15 -9.12
CA ASN A 523 -39.67 -56.13 -8.38
C ASN A 523 -39.04 -55.51 -7.13
N ALA A 524 -38.53 -56.32 -6.20
CA ALA A 524 -37.98 -55.86 -4.93
C ALA A 524 -36.85 -54.85 -5.09
N GLU A 525 -35.96 -54.99 -6.08
CA GLU A 525 -34.89 -54.06 -6.37
C GLU A 525 -35.43 -52.70 -6.84
N GLN A 526 -36.41 -52.67 -7.75
CA GLN A 526 -36.99 -51.44 -8.26
C GLN A 526 -37.77 -50.67 -7.21
N ILE A 527 -38.45 -51.38 -6.28
CA ILE A 527 -39.14 -50.75 -5.14
C ILE A 527 -38.12 -49.98 -4.27
N CYS A 528 -37.00 -50.60 -3.88
CA CYS A 528 -35.95 -49.91 -3.11
C CYS A 528 -35.36 -48.72 -3.91
N LYS A 529 -35.14 -48.86 -5.21
CA LYS A 529 -34.66 -47.77 -6.07
C LYS A 529 -35.66 -46.59 -6.11
N ASN A 530 -36.95 -46.87 -6.30
CA ASN A 530 -37.99 -45.84 -6.34
C ASN A 530 -38.04 -45.04 -5.04
N VAL A 531 -37.90 -45.69 -3.88
CA VAL A 531 -37.82 -45.04 -2.59
C VAL A 531 -36.58 -44.17 -2.50
N LYS A 532 -35.40 -44.69 -2.87
CA LYS A 532 -34.13 -43.94 -2.85
C LYS A 532 -34.17 -42.73 -3.77
N GLU A 533 -34.71 -42.86 -4.98
CA GLU A 533 -34.88 -41.73 -5.90
C GLU A 533 -35.80 -40.67 -5.33
N SER A 534 -36.94 -41.08 -4.70
CA SER A 534 -37.87 -40.15 -4.07
C SER A 534 -37.23 -39.41 -2.86
N ILE A 535 -36.37 -40.09 -2.07
CA ILE A 535 -35.57 -39.44 -1.01
C ILE A 535 -34.61 -38.45 -1.63
N ASN A 536 -33.83 -38.82 -2.66
CA ASN A 536 -32.86 -37.94 -3.30
C ASN A 536 -33.52 -36.71 -3.93
N GLU A 537 -34.69 -36.86 -4.56
CA GLU A 537 -35.48 -35.75 -5.10
C GLU A 537 -35.94 -34.79 -4.00
N PHE A 538 -36.32 -35.30 -2.84
CA PHE A 538 -36.81 -34.52 -1.71
C PHE A 538 -35.66 -33.78 -0.99
N VAL A 539 -34.55 -34.46 -0.72
CA VAL A 539 -33.39 -33.95 0.02
C VAL A 539 -32.62 -32.90 -0.81
N GLY A 540 -32.50 -33.09 -2.14
CA GLY A 540 -31.76 -32.20 -3.03
C GLY A 540 -30.27 -32.17 -2.71
N GLU A 541 -29.73 -30.96 -2.42
CA GLU A 541 -28.30 -30.76 -2.11
C GLU A 541 -27.99 -30.87 -0.60
N ALA A 542 -28.98 -31.12 0.27
CA ALA A 542 -28.73 -31.26 1.70
C ALA A 542 -27.90 -32.54 1.97
N PRO A 543 -26.96 -32.49 2.92
CA PRO A 543 -26.15 -33.68 3.26
C PRO A 543 -27.05 -34.76 3.90
N GLN A 544 -26.76 -36.02 3.61
CA GLN A 544 -27.41 -37.15 4.23
C GLN A 544 -27.18 -37.11 5.74
N PHE A 545 -28.29 -37.13 6.51
CA PHE A 545 -28.23 -37.00 7.99
C PHE A 545 -27.94 -38.35 8.65
N ASP A 546 -28.58 -39.43 8.24
CA ASP A 546 -28.43 -40.76 8.80
C ASP A 546 -28.22 -41.83 7.74
N ASP A 547 -27.78 -43.03 8.19
CA ASP A 547 -27.64 -44.18 7.34
C ASP A 547 -29.01 -44.58 6.76
N ILE A 548 -29.07 -44.93 5.49
CA ILE A 548 -30.32 -45.31 4.82
C ILE A 548 -30.26 -46.78 4.48
N THR A 549 -31.00 -47.58 5.21
CA THR A 549 -31.07 -49.02 4.98
C THR A 549 -32.49 -49.49 4.61
N MET A 550 -32.58 -50.29 3.60
CA MET A 550 -33.85 -50.83 3.07
C MET A 550 -33.72 -52.31 2.72
N LEU A 551 -34.75 -53.07 3.04
CA LEU A 551 -34.89 -54.46 2.66
C LEU A 551 -36.31 -54.70 2.12
N CYS A 552 -36.44 -55.27 0.94
CA CYS A 552 -37.69 -55.61 0.32
C CYS A 552 -37.74 -57.11 -0.05
N ILE A 553 -38.82 -57.79 0.34
CA ILE A 553 -39.08 -59.15 -0.07
C ILE A 553 -40.48 -59.23 -0.72
N LYS A 554 -40.58 -59.82 -1.88
CA LYS A 554 -41.85 -60.05 -2.65
C LYS A 554 -42.04 -61.54 -2.82
N PHE A 555 -43.20 -62.04 -2.42
CA PHE A 555 -43.62 -63.43 -2.64
C PHE A 555 -44.26 -63.62 -4.02
N ASN A 556 -43.75 -64.55 -4.82
CA ASN A 556 -44.18 -64.81 -6.19
C ASN A 556 -45.21 -65.87 -6.29
#